data_ed419ece792605cd18ea6c4a6c7c923e
#
_entry.id   ed419ece792605cd18ea6c4a6c7c923e
#
_cell.length_a   1.000
_cell.length_b   1.000
_cell.length_c   1.000
_cell.angle_alpha   90.00
_cell.angle_beta   90.00
_cell.angle_gamma   90.00
#
_symmetry.space_group_name_H-M   'P 1'
#
loop_
_entity.id
_entity.type
_entity.pdbx_description
1 polymer ?
#
loop_
_entity_poly.entity_id
_entity_poly.type
_entity_poly.pdbx_seq_one_letter_code
_entity_poly.pdbx_strand_id
1 'polypeptide(L)'
;GSFPHHPSTKWAPNQTVTDQYLLFLPRDAPTPLGLTVLVAVYNRETGDRLGETTLRHLPLTYTQAVTLPEDVTPVHATIGPVSLAAYHAEFDDSELSLTLYWESIEPASVDGVVFLHIIDSIGNFVLGQDIPPRAGTYPMTAWQPGEGIVDSRIISLGALPAGEYAVFVGAYDPDTG
;
A
#
# COMPACT_ATOMS: atom_id res chain seq x y z
N GLY A 1 -9.06 25.35 -21.78
CA GLY A 1 -10.33 25.28 -22.50
C GLY A 1 -11.45 25.28 -21.49
N SER A 2 -12.35 26.29 -21.57
CA SER A 2 -13.53 26.38 -20.73
C SER A 2 -14.54 25.35 -21.23
N PHE A 3 -14.77 24.31 -20.44
CA PHE A 3 -15.95 23.48 -20.62
C PHE A 3 -17.19 24.31 -20.31
N PRO A 4 -18.33 24.13 -21.02
CA PRO A 4 -19.55 24.86 -20.73
C PRO A 4 -19.97 24.54 -19.29
N HIS A 5 -19.98 25.59 -18.47
CA HIS A 5 -20.43 25.47 -17.08
C HIS A 5 -21.91 25.10 -17.06
N HIS A 6 -22.22 23.90 -16.57
CA HIS A 6 -23.57 23.47 -16.26
C HIS A 6 -23.73 23.43 -14.72
N PRO A 7 -24.06 24.60 -14.09
CA PRO A 7 -24.09 24.70 -12.64
C PRO A 7 -25.13 23.75 -12.05
N SER A 8 -24.81 23.14 -10.90
CA SER A 8 -25.68 22.17 -10.21
C SER A 8 -27.09 22.74 -9.89
N THR A 9 -27.21 24.05 -9.77
CA THR A 9 -28.53 24.72 -9.60
C THR A 9 -29.48 24.59 -10.79
N LYS A 10 -28.97 24.14 -11.94
CA LYS A 10 -29.76 23.89 -13.16
C LYS A 10 -29.97 22.40 -13.42
N TRP A 11 -29.51 21.51 -12.54
CA TRP A 11 -29.74 20.09 -12.71
C TRP A 11 -31.18 19.73 -12.34
N ALA A 12 -31.82 18.95 -13.19
CA ALA A 12 -33.12 18.38 -12.87
C ALA A 12 -32.98 17.19 -11.93
N PRO A 13 -33.97 16.89 -11.09
CA PRO A 13 -34.00 15.67 -10.31
C PRO A 13 -33.77 14.42 -11.19
N ASN A 14 -32.90 13.52 -10.78
CA ASN A 14 -32.51 12.30 -11.51
C ASN A 14 -31.80 12.54 -12.87
N GLN A 15 -31.33 13.74 -13.12
CA GLN A 15 -30.51 14.03 -14.29
C GLN A 15 -29.07 13.50 -14.08
N THR A 16 -28.55 12.76 -15.06
CA THR A 16 -27.12 12.42 -15.12
C THR A 16 -26.38 13.56 -15.83
N VAL A 17 -25.36 14.08 -15.18
CA VAL A 17 -24.45 15.09 -15.73
C VAL A 17 -23.06 14.50 -15.80
N THR A 18 -22.41 14.61 -16.97
CA THR A 18 -21.04 14.14 -17.18
C THR A 18 -20.09 15.31 -17.15
N ASP A 19 -19.16 15.27 -16.22
CA ASP A 19 -18.04 16.20 -16.12
C ASP A 19 -16.72 15.48 -16.38
N GLN A 20 -15.78 16.20 -17.00
CA GLN A 20 -14.43 15.70 -17.26
C GLN A 20 -13.40 16.59 -16.57
N TYR A 21 -12.55 15.97 -15.79
CA TYR A 21 -11.44 16.65 -15.11
C TYR A 21 -10.13 16.06 -15.57
N LEU A 22 -9.15 16.93 -15.82
CA LEU A 22 -7.77 16.53 -16.09
C LEU A 22 -6.95 16.77 -14.83
N LEU A 23 -6.43 15.70 -14.26
CA LEU A 23 -5.55 15.74 -13.10
C LEU A 23 -4.10 15.68 -13.59
N PHE A 24 -3.29 16.64 -13.17
CA PHE A 24 -1.87 16.66 -13.43
C PHE A 24 -1.12 16.12 -12.23
N LEU A 25 -0.30 15.11 -12.45
CA LEU A 25 0.56 14.56 -11.43
C LEU A 25 1.95 15.21 -11.52
N PRO A 26 2.63 15.45 -10.39
CA PRO A 26 4.02 15.88 -10.41
C PRO A 26 4.88 14.87 -11.19
N ARG A 27 5.86 15.38 -11.94
CA ARG A 27 6.76 14.51 -12.73
C ARG A 27 7.69 13.66 -11.86
N ASP A 28 7.89 14.08 -10.63
CA ASP A 28 8.72 13.48 -9.60
C ASP A 28 7.91 12.68 -8.59
N ALA A 29 6.62 12.39 -8.88
CA ALA A 29 5.81 11.54 -8.04
C ALA A 29 6.49 10.16 -7.85
N PRO A 30 6.64 9.68 -6.61
CA PRO A 30 7.27 8.38 -6.35
C PRO A 30 6.43 7.27 -6.97
N THR A 31 7.08 6.37 -7.73
CA THR A 31 6.41 5.24 -8.39
C THR A 31 7.01 3.91 -7.94
N PRO A 32 6.23 2.82 -7.86
CA PRO A 32 4.78 2.74 -8.05
C PRO A 32 3.99 3.45 -6.94
N LEU A 33 2.85 4.00 -7.27
CA LEU A 33 1.98 4.74 -6.35
C LEU A 33 0.51 4.40 -6.62
N GLY A 34 -0.25 4.12 -5.56
CA GLY A 34 -1.70 4.02 -5.61
C GLY A 34 -2.32 5.42 -5.46
N LEU A 35 -3.13 5.84 -6.42
CA LEU A 35 -3.90 7.07 -6.31
C LEU A 35 -5.31 6.78 -5.80
N THR A 36 -5.70 7.42 -4.73
CA THR A 36 -7.10 7.46 -4.31
C THR A 36 -7.74 8.71 -4.89
N VAL A 37 -8.72 8.53 -5.78
CA VAL A 37 -9.50 9.64 -6.33
C VAL A 37 -10.71 9.87 -5.43
N LEU A 38 -10.70 10.99 -4.73
CA LEU A 38 -11.81 11.47 -3.91
C LEU A 38 -12.59 12.54 -4.69
N VAL A 39 -13.90 12.37 -4.81
CA VAL A 39 -14.80 13.39 -5.36
C VAL A 39 -15.62 13.95 -4.22
N ALA A 40 -15.52 15.26 -4.01
CA ALA A 40 -16.30 15.96 -3.01
C ALA A 40 -17.07 17.14 -3.64
N VAL A 41 -18.29 17.37 -3.19
CA VAL A 41 -19.14 18.47 -3.61
C VAL A 41 -19.28 19.45 -2.47
N TYR A 42 -19.04 20.73 -2.75
CA TYR A 42 -19.10 21.81 -1.78
C TYR A 42 -20.11 22.87 -2.19
N ASN A 43 -20.75 23.48 -1.21
CA ASN A 43 -21.46 24.73 -1.42
C ASN A 43 -20.44 25.84 -1.68
N ARG A 44 -20.51 26.47 -2.83
CA ARG A 44 -19.55 27.49 -3.26
C ARG A 44 -19.56 28.76 -2.37
N GLU A 45 -20.73 29.09 -1.81
CA GLU A 45 -20.92 30.33 -1.04
C GLU A 45 -20.50 30.14 0.43
N THR A 46 -20.85 28.99 1.02
CA THR A 46 -20.58 28.73 2.44
C THR A 46 -19.30 27.92 2.67
N GLY A 47 -18.80 27.22 1.64
CA GLY A 47 -17.69 26.26 1.78
C GLY A 47 -18.09 24.93 2.41
N ASP A 48 -19.37 24.74 2.74
CA ASP A 48 -19.84 23.52 3.38
C ASP A 48 -19.75 22.34 2.42
N ARG A 49 -19.29 21.22 2.94
CA ARG A 49 -19.23 19.96 2.21
C ARG A 49 -20.62 19.33 2.12
N LEU A 50 -21.11 19.15 0.92
CA LEU A 50 -22.42 18.58 0.65
C LEU A 50 -22.39 17.05 0.52
N GLY A 51 -21.28 16.49 0.14
CA GLY A 51 -21.09 15.05 0.02
C GLY A 51 -19.74 14.71 -0.58
N GLU A 52 -19.36 13.45 -0.44
CA GLU A 52 -18.14 12.90 -1.05
C GLU A 52 -18.29 11.43 -1.38
N THR A 53 -17.46 10.96 -2.26
CA THR A 53 -17.25 9.54 -2.53
C THR A 53 -15.80 9.29 -2.93
N THR A 54 -15.27 8.17 -2.49
CA THR A 54 -13.99 7.66 -2.98
C THR A 54 -14.28 6.82 -4.23
N LEU A 55 -13.61 7.13 -5.33
CA LEU A 55 -13.75 6.35 -6.56
C LEU A 55 -12.83 5.12 -6.47
N ARG A 56 -11.74 5.03 -7.12
CA ARG A 56 -10.87 3.85 -7.13
C ARG A 56 -9.46 4.20 -6.70
N HIS A 57 -8.74 3.19 -6.23
CA HIS A 57 -7.29 3.22 -6.30
C HIS A 57 -6.88 3.04 -7.76
N LEU A 58 -6.13 3.99 -8.30
CA LEU A 58 -5.59 3.92 -9.66
C LEU A 58 -4.09 3.71 -9.56
N PRO A 59 -3.54 2.59 -10.03
CA PRO A 59 -2.10 2.40 -10.07
C PRO A 59 -1.48 3.39 -11.07
N LEU A 60 -0.41 4.05 -10.65
CA LEU A 60 0.31 5.02 -11.48
C LEU A 60 1.32 4.39 -12.41
N THR A 61 1.71 3.16 -12.15
CA THR A 61 2.69 2.46 -12.97
C THR A 61 2.56 0.94 -12.96
N TYR A 62 3.24 0.45 -13.92
CA TYR A 62 3.21 -0.83 -14.60
C TYR A 62 3.69 -2.01 -13.80
N THR A 63 3.03 -3.08 -14.11
CA THR A 63 3.43 -4.46 -13.90
C THR A 63 4.83 -4.70 -14.41
N GLN A 64 5.79 -4.72 -13.52
CA GLN A 64 7.11 -5.29 -13.78
C GLN A 64 7.33 -6.40 -12.76
N ALA A 65 7.79 -7.55 -13.25
CA ALA A 65 8.32 -8.57 -12.37
C ALA A 65 9.46 -7.95 -11.56
N VAL A 66 9.53 -8.26 -10.26
CA VAL A 66 10.63 -7.79 -9.44
C VAL A 66 11.93 -8.41 -9.95
N THR A 67 12.93 -7.57 -10.21
CA THR A 67 14.30 -8.06 -10.40
C THR A 67 14.93 -8.23 -9.04
N LEU A 68 15.15 -9.48 -8.64
CA LEU A 68 15.78 -9.77 -7.35
C LEU A 68 17.28 -9.46 -7.43
N PRO A 69 17.82 -8.69 -6.47
CA PRO A 69 19.28 -8.55 -6.31
C PRO A 69 19.95 -9.91 -6.03
N GLU A 70 21.27 -9.98 -6.21
CA GLU A 70 22.03 -11.23 -5.98
C GLU A 70 22.17 -11.59 -4.49
N ASP A 71 22.03 -10.60 -3.61
CA ASP A 71 22.25 -10.70 -2.16
C ASP A 71 20.97 -10.91 -1.35
N VAL A 72 19.92 -11.44 -1.98
CA VAL A 72 18.64 -11.72 -1.31
C VAL A 72 18.53 -13.20 -0.92
N THR A 73 17.75 -13.45 0.12
CA THR A 73 17.35 -14.80 0.53
C THR A 73 15.99 -15.15 -0.11
N PRO A 74 15.91 -16.15 -1.00
CA PRO A 74 14.65 -16.57 -1.59
C PRO A 74 13.76 -17.29 -0.55
N VAL A 75 12.43 -17.04 -0.62
CA VAL A 75 11.44 -17.63 0.32
C VAL A 75 10.37 -18.41 -0.42
N HIS A 76 9.71 -17.81 -1.41
CA HIS A 76 8.60 -18.36 -2.19
C HIS A 76 7.39 -18.80 -1.33
N ALA A 77 7.00 -17.96 -0.37
CA ALA A 77 5.84 -18.20 0.49
C ALA A 77 4.61 -17.47 -0.04
N THR A 78 3.55 -18.23 -0.33
CA THR A 78 2.26 -17.67 -0.77
C THR A 78 1.40 -17.31 0.43
N ILE A 79 0.85 -16.09 0.42
CA ILE A 79 -0.01 -15.54 1.46
C ILE A 79 -1.21 -14.88 0.77
N GLY A 80 -2.33 -15.61 0.67
CA GLY A 80 -3.50 -15.14 -0.09
C GLY A 80 -3.15 -14.75 -1.53
N PRO A 81 -3.46 -13.51 -1.97
CA PRO A 81 -3.25 -13.07 -3.35
C PRO A 81 -1.80 -12.71 -3.68
N VAL A 82 -0.88 -12.79 -2.72
CA VAL A 82 0.52 -12.38 -2.88
C VAL A 82 1.50 -13.49 -2.51
N SER A 83 2.71 -13.41 -3.03
CA SER A 83 3.84 -14.26 -2.63
C SER A 83 4.99 -13.41 -2.14
N LEU A 84 5.59 -13.78 -1.02
CA LEU A 84 6.89 -13.28 -0.63
C LEU A 84 7.95 -14.06 -1.41
N ALA A 85 8.52 -13.45 -2.44
CA ALA A 85 9.50 -14.08 -3.31
C ALA A 85 10.87 -14.20 -2.63
N ALA A 86 11.31 -13.14 -1.96
CA ALA A 86 12.60 -13.06 -1.28
C ALA A 86 12.60 -11.96 -0.22
N TYR A 87 13.65 -11.93 0.58
CA TYR A 87 13.96 -10.81 1.46
C TYR A 87 15.47 -10.52 1.48
N HIS A 88 15.80 -9.29 1.86
CA HIS A 88 17.15 -8.88 2.24
C HIS A 88 17.06 -8.28 3.65
N ALA A 89 17.97 -8.69 4.54
CA ALA A 89 18.00 -8.24 5.92
C ALA A 89 19.40 -7.78 6.30
N GLU A 90 19.47 -6.57 6.85
CA GLU A 90 20.65 -6.03 7.48
C GLU A 90 20.31 -5.64 8.91
N PHE A 91 21.18 -5.92 9.84
CA PHE A 91 20.98 -5.48 11.21
C PHE A 91 22.30 -5.00 11.83
N ASP A 92 22.15 -4.03 12.69
CA ASP A 92 23.20 -3.57 13.59
C ASP A 92 22.71 -3.67 15.05
N ASP A 93 23.46 -3.13 16.00
CA ASP A 93 23.14 -3.19 17.43
C ASP A 93 21.80 -2.46 17.80
N SER A 94 21.23 -1.69 16.90
CA SER A 94 20.09 -0.82 17.19
C SER A 94 18.89 -1.01 16.26
N GLU A 95 19.10 -1.49 15.05
CA GLU A 95 18.07 -1.55 14.02
C GLU A 95 18.16 -2.80 13.15
N LEU A 96 16.99 -3.31 12.75
CA LEU A 96 16.82 -4.28 11.67
C LEU A 96 16.25 -3.56 10.45
N SER A 97 17.02 -3.48 9.37
CA SER A 97 16.57 -3.07 8.06
C SER A 97 16.14 -4.30 7.27
N LEU A 98 14.89 -4.37 6.86
CA LEU A 98 14.33 -5.51 6.14
C LEU A 98 13.69 -5.04 4.84
N THR A 99 14.14 -5.56 3.71
CA THR A 99 13.49 -5.35 2.42
C THR A 99 12.81 -6.64 1.97
N LEU A 100 11.50 -6.54 1.75
CA LEU A 100 10.64 -7.64 1.32
C LEU A 100 10.35 -7.48 -0.18
N TYR A 101 10.48 -8.56 -0.93
CA TYR A 101 10.21 -8.63 -2.36
C TYR A 101 8.95 -9.45 -2.58
N TRP A 102 7.85 -8.75 -2.81
CA TRP A 102 6.54 -9.33 -3.04
C TRP A 102 6.26 -9.52 -4.53
N GLU A 103 5.47 -10.52 -4.86
CA GLU A 103 4.87 -10.71 -6.17
C GLU A 103 3.35 -10.83 -6.01
N SER A 104 2.60 -10.06 -6.78
CA SER A 104 1.15 -10.21 -6.88
C SER A 104 0.81 -11.40 -7.75
N ILE A 105 0.08 -12.38 -7.22
CA ILE A 105 -0.34 -13.58 -7.95
C ILE A 105 -1.69 -13.35 -8.61
N GLU A 106 -2.60 -12.74 -7.87
CA GLU A 106 -3.96 -12.43 -8.31
C GLU A 106 -4.44 -11.10 -7.72
N PRO A 107 -5.50 -10.49 -8.24
CA PRO A 107 -6.00 -9.24 -7.70
C PRO A 107 -6.44 -9.38 -6.24
N ALA A 108 -5.91 -8.54 -5.36
CA ALA A 108 -6.36 -8.48 -3.98
C ALA A 108 -7.74 -7.80 -3.89
N SER A 109 -8.63 -8.36 -3.08
CA SER A 109 -9.98 -7.81 -2.83
C SER A 109 -9.99 -6.78 -1.69
N VAL A 110 -8.95 -6.79 -0.83
CA VAL A 110 -8.80 -5.90 0.32
C VAL A 110 -7.38 -5.35 0.39
N ASP A 111 -7.22 -4.22 1.05
CA ASP A 111 -5.91 -3.65 1.33
C ASP A 111 -5.32 -4.30 2.57
N GLY A 112 -4.57 -5.37 2.36
CA GLY A 112 -3.95 -6.13 3.43
C GLY A 112 -2.89 -5.33 4.19
N VAL A 113 -2.72 -5.69 5.45
CA VAL A 113 -1.64 -5.21 6.32
C VAL A 113 -0.55 -6.27 6.39
N VAL A 114 0.70 -5.86 6.21
CA VAL A 114 1.86 -6.73 6.40
C VAL A 114 2.36 -6.58 7.82
N PHE A 115 2.43 -7.68 8.55
CA PHE A 115 3.05 -7.71 9.86
C PHE A 115 4.50 -8.19 9.81
N LEU A 116 5.32 -7.61 10.67
CA LEU A 116 6.65 -8.06 11.03
C LEU A 116 6.68 -8.24 12.54
N HIS A 117 6.76 -9.48 13.01
CA HIS A 117 6.78 -9.80 14.43
C HIS A 117 8.11 -10.43 14.82
N ILE A 118 8.74 -9.90 15.86
CA ILE A 118 9.95 -10.47 16.46
C ILE A 118 9.54 -11.28 17.67
N ILE A 119 9.96 -12.54 17.67
CA ILE A 119 9.62 -13.56 18.67
C ILE A 119 10.89 -14.04 19.33
N ASP A 120 10.89 -14.19 20.66
CA ASP A 120 12.03 -14.74 21.40
C ASP A 120 12.20 -16.25 21.20
N SER A 121 13.28 -16.81 21.74
CA SER A 121 13.62 -18.23 21.62
C SER A 121 12.63 -19.20 22.26
N ILE A 122 11.70 -18.71 23.09
CA ILE A 122 10.65 -19.50 23.75
C ILE A 122 9.26 -19.22 23.18
N GLY A 123 9.17 -18.43 22.12
CA GLY A 123 7.94 -18.21 21.38
C GLY A 123 7.10 -17.00 21.81
N ASN A 124 7.61 -16.11 22.67
CA ASN A 124 6.88 -14.91 23.04
C ASN A 124 7.08 -13.80 22.02
N PHE A 125 6.00 -13.10 21.72
CA PHE A 125 6.05 -11.84 20.97
C PHE A 125 6.82 -10.79 21.78
N VAL A 126 7.79 -10.15 21.15
CA VAL A 126 8.64 -9.14 21.79
C VAL A 126 8.33 -7.75 21.24
N LEU A 127 8.36 -7.60 19.94
CA LEU A 127 7.98 -6.36 19.26
C LEU A 127 7.60 -6.64 17.81
N GLY A 128 6.95 -5.68 17.15
CA GLY A 128 6.58 -5.80 15.74
C GLY A 128 6.03 -4.53 15.15
N GLN A 129 5.74 -4.61 13.87
CA GLN A 129 5.09 -3.56 13.09
C GLN A 129 4.01 -4.20 12.23
N ASP A 130 2.82 -3.63 12.30
CA ASP A 130 1.67 -3.97 11.44
C ASP A 130 1.36 -2.74 10.58
N ILE A 131 1.91 -2.72 9.37
CA ILE A 131 1.86 -1.55 8.50
C ILE A 131 1.50 -2.01 7.08
N PRO A 132 0.59 -1.29 6.37
CA PRO A 132 0.35 -1.57 4.96
C PRO A 132 1.64 -1.54 4.13
N PRO A 133 1.75 -2.32 3.06
CA PRO A 133 2.92 -2.31 2.19
C PRO A 133 3.30 -0.89 1.77
N ARG A 134 4.62 -0.63 1.71
CA ARG A 134 5.17 0.69 1.37
C ARG A 134 4.58 1.84 2.20
N ALA A 135 4.30 1.58 3.48
CA ALA A 135 3.64 2.53 4.40
C ALA A 135 2.30 3.06 3.86
N GLY A 136 1.54 2.22 3.12
CA GLY A 136 0.24 2.55 2.56
C GLY A 136 0.26 3.39 1.28
N THR A 137 1.44 3.71 0.73
CA THR A 137 1.52 4.50 -0.52
C THR A 137 1.16 3.70 -1.77
N TYR A 138 1.13 2.36 -1.67
CA TYR A 138 0.74 1.47 -2.75
C TYR A 138 -0.06 0.28 -2.20
N PRO A 139 -1.38 0.43 -2.02
CA PRO A 139 -2.24 -0.58 -1.40
C PRO A 139 -2.32 -1.86 -2.26
N MET A 140 -2.53 -3.01 -1.62
CA MET A 140 -2.56 -4.31 -2.30
C MET A 140 -3.63 -4.40 -3.39
N THR A 141 -4.78 -3.73 -3.21
CA THR A 141 -5.86 -3.69 -4.22
C THR A 141 -5.46 -2.98 -5.52
N ALA A 142 -4.36 -2.21 -5.52
CA ALA A 142 -3.82 -1.58 -6.71
C ALA A 142 -2.81 -2.45 -7.46
N TRP A 143 -2.30 -3.53 -6.84
CA TRP A 143 -1.29 -4.38 -7.44
C TRP A 143 -1.86 -5.17 -8.61
N GLN A 144 -1.04 -5.38 -9.64
CA GLN A 144 -1.45 -6.13 -10.83
C GLN A 144 -0.83 -7.54 -10.81
N PRO A 145 -1.55 -8.59 -11.24
CA PRO A 145 -0.97 -9.92 -11.34
C PRO A 145 0.36 -9.95 -12.10
N GLY A 146 1.37 -10.59 -11.52
CA GLY A 146 2.74 -10.62 -12.04
C GLY A 146 3.57 -9.38 -11.70
N GLU A 147 3.02 -8.42 -10.95
CA GLU A 147 3.76 -7.24 -10.50
C GLU A 147 4.63 -7.59 -9.29
N GLY A 148 5.89 -7.11 -9.34
CA GLY A 148 6.81 -7.17 -8.22
C GLY A 148 6.81 -5.88 -7.40
N ILE A 149 6.68 -6.00 -6.09
CA ILE A 149 6.63 -4.87 -5.16
C ILE A 149 7.75 -4.99 -4.14
N VAL A 150 8.53 -3.91 -4.01
CA VAL A 150 9.59 -3.80 -2.99
C VAL A 150 9.06 -3.00 -1.81
N ASP A 151 9.11 -3.60 -0.62
CA ASP A 151 8.62 -3.02 0.64
C ASP A 151 9.74 -3.02 1.68
N SER A 152 10.30 -1.85 1.97
CA SER A 152 11.40 -1.70 2.92
C SER A 152 10.89 -1.25 4.29
N ARG A 153 11.42 -1.88 5.33
CA ARG A 153 11.04 -1.69 6.74
C ARG A 153 12.28 -1.45 7.59
N ILE A 154 12.12 -0.62 8.61
CA ILE A 154 13.12 -0.43 9.66
C ILE A 154 12.46 -0.69 11.02
N ILE A 155 13.06 -1.55 11.82
CA ILE A 155 12.59 -1.89 13.17
C ILE A 155 13.71 -1.55 14.15
N SER A 156 13.40 -0.70 15.13
CA SER A 156 14.36 -0.40 16.20
C SER A 156 14.47 -1.59 17.18
N LEU A 157 15.70 -2.05 17.39
CA LEU A 157 16.02 -3.17 18.28
C LEU A 157 16.61 -2.72 19.61
N GLY A 158 16.84 -1.42 19.80
CA GLY A 158 17.65 -0.86 20.89
C GLY A 158 17.17 -1.17 22.32
N ALA A 159 15.97 -1.76 22.47
CA ALA A 159 15.45 -2.22 23.76
C ALA A 159 15.56 -3.74 23.97
N LEU A 160 16.02 -4.50 22.97
CA LEU A 160 16.11 -5.95 23.06
C LEU A 160 17.40 -6.39 23.76
N PRO A 161 17.31 -7.33 24.72
CA PRO A 161 18.49 -8.01 25.25
C PRO A 161 19.22 -8.77 24.15
N ALA A 162 20.52 -8.99 24.31
CA ALA A 162 21.26 -9.89 23.42
C ALA A 162 20.67 -11.32 23.52
N GLY A 163 20.37 -11.93 22.36
CA GLY A 163 19.71 -13.23 22.30
C GLY A 163 19.41 -13.67 20.87
N GLU A 164 18.78 -14.83 20.76
CA GLU A 164 18.26 -15.36 19.50
C GLU A 164 16.80 -14.99 19.35
N TYR A 165 16.44 -14.47 18.18
CA TYR A 165 15.09 -14.06 17.84
C TYR A 165 14.72 -14.58 16.45
N ALA A 166 13.43 -14.86 16.26
CA ALA A 166 12.89 -15.17 14.95
C ALA A 166 12.05 -13.98 14.45
N VAL A 167 12.15 -13.69 13.15
CA VAL A 167 11.31 -12.68 12.50
C VAL A 167 10.23 -13.40 11.71
N PHE A 168 8.97 -13.14 12.04
CA PHE A 168 7.81 -13.63 11.32
C PHE A 168 7.25 -12.53 10.43
N VAL A 169 6.98 -12.89 9.19
CA VAL A 169 6.37 -12.02 8.19
C VAL A 169 5.09 -12.67 7.70
N GLY A 170 4.05 -11.89 7.61
CA GLY A 170 2.78 -12.31 7.02
C GLY A 170 1.93 -11.13 6.60
N ALA A 171 0.75 -11.43 6.07
CA ALA A 171 -0.23 -10.42 5.70
C ALA A 171 -1.62 -10.87 6.14
N TYR A 172 -2.46 -9.93 6.51
CA TYR A 172 -3.83 -10.18 6.93
C TYR A 172 -4.77 -9.06 6.47
N ASP A 173 -6.05 -9.38 6.45
CA ASP A 173 -7.12 -8.42 6.24
C ASP A 173 -7.40 -7.69 7.57
N PRO A 174 -7.25 -6.37 7.66
CA PRO A 174 -7.43 -5.63 8.90
C PRO A 174 -8.85 -5.68 9.46
N ASP A 175 -9.86 -6.03 8.64
CA ASP A 175 -11.26 -6.11 9.06
C ASP A 175 -11.64 -7.48 9.64
N THR A 176 -10.92 -8.54 9.24
CA THR A 176 -11.25 -9.92 9.64
C THR A 176 -10.18 -10.62 10.47
N GLY A 177 -8.95 -10.15 10.44
CA GLY A 177 -7.78 -10.69 11.16
C GLY A 177 -7.02 -11.75 10.40
#